data_4bc0bd6597fde00fee7b27b6af7feb4f
#
_entry.id   4bc0bd6597fde00fee7b27b6af7feb4f
#
_cell.length_a   1.000
_cell.length_b   1.000
_cell.length_c   1.000
_cell.angle_alpha   90.00
_cell.angle_beta   90.00
_cell.angle_gamma   90.00
#
_symmetry.space_group_name_H-M   'P 1'
#
loop_
_entity.id
_entity.type
_entity.pdbx_description
1 polymer ?
#
loop_
_entity_poly.entity_id
_entity_poly.type
_entity_poly.pdbx_seq_one_letter_code
_entity_poly.pdbx_strand_id
1 'polypeptide(L)'
;MTNIFSIYLIVRKYGLETTTTIFMTNLEDMDIVYVRELGIDDIAPIYHLGEELFTSDRYPYLYRTWDEWEVIGLYNTDPEYCLVAEIDGELGGFILGTIITKASWTYGYILWLGVNPKYQRRGVADKLVDKVVARMIEDGARFMLVDTDPTNVPAVKFFNRKGFGNVREHIFLSMNLSKHPYYGRLIDYEHQKAERAGYKRSRPAIRARKPDSFANEVVLNPLVNEPQPDLIINDE
;
A
#
# COMPACT_ATOMS: atom_id res chain seq x y z
N MET A 1 25.95 28.53 22.40
CA MET A 1 25.01 29.38 23.20
C MET A 1 23.63 29.03 22.73
N THR A 2 22.88 28.32 23.57
CA THR A 2 21.56 27.77 23.23
C THR A 2 20.53 28.89 23.43
N ASN A 3 19.97 29.43 22.36
CA ASN A 3 18.89 30.40 22.43
C ASN A 3 17.60 29.65 22.77
N ILE A 4 17.16 29.78 24.03
CA ILE A 4 15.87 29.28 24.47
C ILE A 4 14.87 30.44 24.32
N PHE A 5 13.96 30.33 23.37
CA PHE A 5 12.83 31.25 23.26
C PHE A 5 11.66 30.67 24.06
N SER A 6 11.20 31.45 25.05
CA SER A 6 9.96 31.12 25.78
C SER A 6 8.79 31.82 25.12
N ILE A 7 7.83 31.05 24.60
CA ILE A 7 6.56 31.60 24.12
C ILE A 7 5.52 31.37 25.22
N TYR A 8 4.88 32.45 25.64
CA TYR A 8 3.76 32.42 26.57
C TYR A 8 2.46 32.32 25.79
N LEU A 9 1.78 31.19 25.87
CA LEU A 9 0.44 31.03 25.34
C LEU A 9 -0.58 31.24 26.46
N ILE A 10 -1.37 32.31 26.38
CA ILE A 10 -2.48 32.54 27.32
C ILE A 10 -3.73 31.89 26.71
N VAL A 11 -4.18 30.79 27.32
CA VAL A 11 -5.42 30.14 26.94
C VAL A 11 -6.52 30.53 27.90
N ARG A 12 -7.50 31.30 27.43
CA ARG A 12 -8.72 31.60 28.17
C ARG A 12 -9.78 30.53 27.88
N LYS A 13 -9.99 29.63 28.82
CA LYS A 13 -11.07 28.65 28.75
C LYS A 13 -11.82 28.69 30.11
N TYR A 14 -13.12 28.97 30.04
CA TYR A 14 -14.02 28.97 31.22
C TYR A 14 -13.64 29.93 32.36
N GLY A 15 -13.09 31.12 32.04
CA GLY A 15 -12.81 32.14 33.03
C GLY A 15 -11.56 31.93 33.89
N LEU A 16 -10.77 30.92 33.62
CA LEU A 16 -9.48 30.65 34.26
C LEU A 16 -8.35 31.02 33.30
N GLU A 17 -7.42 31.85 33.75
CA GLU A 17 -6.18 32.13 33.03
C GLU A 17 -5.13 31.10 33.46
N THR A 18 -4.76 30.24 32.54
CA THR A 18 -3.66 29.29 32.75
C THR A 18 -2.49 29.70 31.88
N THR A 19 -1.39 30.09 32.45
CA THR A 19 -0.15 30.38 31.74
C THR A 19 0.62 29.07 31.60
N THR A 20 0.71 28.55 30.38
CA THR A 20 1.54 27.39 30.10
C THR A 20 2.84 27.87 29.46
N THR A 21 3.95 27.62 30.11
CA THR A 21 5.28 27.87 29.52
C THR A 21 5.65 26.68 28.66
N ILE A 22 5.69 26.88 27.35
CA ILE A 22 6.16 25.88 26.40
C ILE A 22 7.63 26.15 26.17
N PHE A 23 8.48 25.22 26.58
CA PHE A 23 9.89 25.26 26.21
C PHE A 23 10.03 24.74 24.77
N MET A 24 10.30 25.63 23.83
CA MET A 24 10.67 25.26 22.47
C MET A 24 12.16 24.92 22.44
N THR A 25 12.47 23.65 22.46
CA THR A 25 13.83 23.19 22.10
C THR A 25 13.95 23.24 20.59
N ASN A 26 14.83 24.10 20.11
CA ASN A 26 15.33 24.22 18.72
C ASN A 26 14.35 23.83 17.61
N LEU A 27 13.63 24.83 17.06
CA LEU A 27 12.89 24.70 15.79
C LEU A 27 13.81 24.41 14.58
N GLU A 28 15.12 24.60 14.74
CA GLU A 28 16.13 24.39 13.70
C GLU A 28 16.43 22.90 13.42
N ASP A 29 16.03 21.97 14.32
CA ASP A 29 16.27 20.53 14.17
C ASP A 29 15.01 19.71 13.83
N MET A 30 13.87 20.36 13.58
CA MET A 30 12.69 19.63 13.15
C MET A 30 12.63 19.60 11.62
N ASP A 31 12.91 18.44 11.04
CA ASP A 31 12.71 18.19 9.62
C ASP A 31 11.28 18.60 9.22
N ILE A 32 11.18 19.57 8.34
CA ILE A 32 9.88 19.97 7.79
C ILE A 32 9.48 18.96 6.74
N VAL A 33 8.59 18.05 7.09
CA VAL A 33 7.98 17.11 6.14
C VAL A 33 6.89 17.84 5.38
N TYR A 34 7.07 18.05 4.11
CA TYR A 34 6.09 18.62 3.19
C TYR A 34 5.36 17.52 2.44
N VAL A 35 4.00 17.52 2.44
CA VAL A 35 3.19 16.52 1.74
C VAL A 35 2.40 17.19 0.60
N ARG A 36 2.59 16.68 -0.61
CA ARG A 36 1.90 17.14 -1.82
C ARG A 36 1.35 15.95 -2.65
N GLU A 37 0.58 16.27 -3.66
CA GLU A 37 0.17 15.31 -4.67
C GLU A 37 1.38 14.80 -5.46
N LEU A 38 1.29 13.55 -5.89
CA LEU A 38 2.27 12.89 -6.75
C LEU A 38 2.23 13.54 -8.14
N GLY A 39 3.38 14.01 -8.62
CA GLY A 39 3.56 14.49 -9.98
C GLY A 39 4.13 13.43 -10.91
N ILE A 40 4.12 13.70 -12.22
CA ILE A 40 4.66 12.77 -13.22
C ILE A 40 6.14 12.45 -12.99
N ASP A 41 6.91 13.41 -12.50
CA ASP A 41 8.33 13.27 -12.25
C ASP A 41 8.64 12.41 -11.01
N ASP A 42 7.64 12.17 -10.15
CA ASP A 42 7.78 11.34 -8.96
C ASP A 42 7.61 9.84 -9.26
N ILE A 43 7.03 9.48 -10.40
CA ILE A 43 6.70 8.08 -10.73
C ILE A 43 7.94 7.19 -10.66
N ALA A 44 9.03 7.57 -11.31
CA ALA A 44 10.25 6.76 -11.31
C ALA A 44 10.93 6.72 -9.92
N PRO A 45 11.11 7.84 -9.19
CA PRO A 45 11.61 7.81 -7.82
C PRO A 45 10.78 6.94 -6.87
N ILE A 46 9.46 7.00 -6.95
CA ILE A 46 8.56 6.17 -6.13
C ILE A 46 8.71 4.70 -6.50
N TYR A 47 8.72 4.39 -7.80
CA TYR A 47 8.89 3.03 -8.26
C TYR A 47 10.18 2.41 -7.71
N HIS A 48 11.32 3.11 -7.82
CA HIS A 48 12.58 2.60 -7.30
C HIS A 48 12.60 2.48 -5.78
N LEU A 49 12.03 3.43 -5.06
CA LEU A 49 11.90 3.32 -3.60
C LEU A 49 11.03 2.11 -3.21
N GLY A 50 9.97 1.84 -3.95
CA GLY A 50 9.12 0.68 -3.71
C GLY A 50 9.81 -0.66 -4.01
N GLU A 51 10.66 -0.73 -5.04
CA GLU A 51 11.49 -1.91 -5.31
C GLU A 51 12.40 -2.28 -4.13
N GLU A 52 12.93 -1.27 -3.43
CA GLU A 52 13.75 -1.47 -2.23
C GLU A 52 12.93 -1.89 -1.00
N LEU A 53 11.69 -1.42 -0.90
CA LEU A 53 10.84 -1.60 0.28
C LEU A 53 10.01 -2.88 0.23
N PHE A 54 9.43 -3.22 -0.94
CA PHE A 54 8.42 -4.28 -1.09
C PHE A 54 8.98 -5.52 -1.77
N THR A 55 10.00 -6.12 -1.16
CA THR A 55 10.63 -7.32 -1.69
C THR A 55 9.95 -8.59 -1.15
N SER A 56 9.91 -9.65 -1.96
CA SER A 56 9.38 -10.95 -1.56
C SER A 56 10.12 -11.58 -0.37
N ASP A 57 11.41 -11.29 -0.23
CA ASP A 57 12.21 -11.77 0.91
C ASP A 57 11.78 -11.11 2.22
N ARG A 58 11.35 -9.86 2.16
CA ARG A 58 10.90 -9.11 3.33
C ARG A 58 9.42 -9.39 3.67
N TYR A 59 8.59 -9.60 2.63
CA TYR A 59 7.15 -9.80 2.76
C TYR A 59 6.70 -11.01 1.92
N PRO A 60 6.97 -12.25 2.36
CA PRO A 60 6.69 -13.47 1.59
C PRO A 60 5.20 -13.72 1.35
N TYR A 61 4.33 -13.12 2.16
CA TYR A 61 2.87 -13.24 2.04
C TYR A 61 2.22 -12.05 1.31
N LEU A 62 3.03 -11.14 0.74
CA LEU A 62 2.51 -10.02 -0.04
C LEU A 62 1.89 -10.56 -1.33
N TYR A 63 0.57 -10.49 -1.44
CA TYR A 63 -0.17 -11.00 -2.61
C TYR A 63 -0.17 -10.04 -3.79
N ARG A 64 0.20 -8.76 -3.57
CA ARG A 64 0.39 -7.76 -4.63
C ARG A 64 1.85 -7.71 -5.03
N THR A 65 2.08 -7.63 -6.33
CA THR A 65 3.42 -7.43 -6.85
C THR A 65 3.64 -5.94 -7.06
N TRP A 66 4.72 -5.41 -6.49
CA TRP A 66 5.15 -4.07 -6.81
C TRP A 66 5.74 -4.03 -8.21
N ASP A 67 5.17 -3.19 -9.08
CA ASP A 67 5.67 -2.95 -10.42
C ASP A 67 5.36 -1.52 -10.87
N GLU A 68 5.89 -1.14 -12.03
CA GLU A 68 5.70 0.18 -12.60
C GLU A 68 4.23 0.51 -12.90
N TRP A 69 3.42 -0.50 -13.21
CA TRP A 69 2.00 -0.33 -13.55
C TRP A 69 1.14 -0.03 -12.34
N GLU A 70 1.53 -0.48 -11.15
CA GLU A 70 0.86 -0.11 -9.90
C GLU A 70 0.90 1.41 -9.68
N VAL A 71 2.08 2.02 -9.83
CA VAL A 71 2.25 3.47 -9.64
C VAL A 71 1.52 4.24 -10.74
N ILE A 72 1.75 3.87 -12.01
CA ILE A 72 1.14 4.55 -13.17
C ILE A 72 -0.38 4.38 -13.15
N GLY A 73 -0.87 3.19 -12.83
CA GLY A 73 -2.30 2.89 -12.78
C GLY A 73 -3.01 3.78 -11.77
N LEU A 74 -2.52 3.83 -10.53
CA LEU A 74 -3.11 4.64 -9.46
C LEU A 74 -2.97 6.14 -9.73
N TYR A 75 -1.84 6.59 -10.26
CA TYR A 75 -1.65 7.98 -10.68
C TYR A 75 -2.69 8.42 -11.74
N ASN A 76 -3.07 7.53 -12.66
CA ASN A 76 -4.05 7.85 -13.69
C ASN A 76 -5.51 7.74 -13.23
N THR A 77 -5.80 6.87 -12.26
CA THR A 77 -7.19 6.62 -11.83
C THR A 77 -7.60 7.43 -10.62
N ASP A 78 -6.67 7.63 -9.68
CA ASP A 78 -6.94 8.20 -8.36
C ASP A 78 -5.79 9.13 -7.92
N PRO A 79 -5.38 10.11 -8.74
CA PRO A 79 -4.23 10.98 -8.44
C PRO A 79 -4.37 11.74 -7.12
N GLU A 80 -5.60 12.07 -6.72
CA GLU A 80 -5.91 12.80 -5.49
C GLU A 80 -5.49 12.04 -4.23
N TYR A 81 -5.40 10.71 -4.30
CA TYR A 81 -5.02 9.85 -3.17
C TYR A 81 -3.61 9.29 -3.32
N CYS A 82 -2.86 9.79 -4.31
CA CYS A 82 -1.45 9.49 -4.52
C CYS A 82 -0.61 10.67 -4.04
N LEU A 83 0.05 10.53 -2.90
CA LEU A 83 0.79 11.63 -2.27
C LEU A 83 2.25 11.26 -2.04
N VAL A 84 3.10 12.28 -2.10
CA VAL A 84 4.51 12.20 -1.74
C VAL A 84 4.82 13.09 -0.55
N ALA A 85 5.77 12.66 0.25
CA ALA A 85 6.36 13.45 1.31
C ALA A 85 7.79 13.81 0.95
N GLU A 86 8.13 15.08 1.07
CA GLU A 86 9.47 15.61 0.84
C GLU A 86 10.09 16.09 2.16
N ILE A 87 11.38 15.89 2.29
CA ILE A 87 12.22 16.45 3.35
C ILE A 87 13.44 17.02 2.67
N ASP A 88 13.65 18.32 2.83
CA ASP A 88 14.80 19.05 2.23
C ASP A 88 14.90 18.85 0.70
N GLY A 89 13.74 18.70 0.02
CA GLY A 89 13.67 18.47 -1.43
C GLY A 89 13.97 17.04 -1.88
N GLU A 90 14.19 16.11 -0.94
CA GLU A 90 14.35 14.68 -1.25
C GLU A 90 13.05 13.90 -0.97
N LEU A 91 12.81 12.80 -1.71
CA LEU A 91 11.70 11.90 -1.50
C LEU A 91 11.82 11.18 -0.15
N GLY A 92 11.01 11.60 0.82
CA GLY A 92 10.95 11.01 2.15
C GLY A 92 10.03 9.81 2.25
N GLY A 93 9.02 9.73 1.38
CA GLY A 93 8.07 8.63 1.34
C GLY A 93 6.88 8.92 0.43
N PHE A 94 6.01 7.94 0.28
CA PHE A 94 4.80 8.04 -0.53
C PHE A 94 3.65 7.23 0.05
N ILE A 95 2.43 7.58 -0.36
CA ILE A 95 1.22 6.80 -0.14
C ILE A 95 0.45 6.75 -1.46
N LEU A 96 -0.03 5.55 -1.82
CA LEU A 96 -0.89 5.33 -2.96
C LEU A 96 -2.19 4.71 -2.46
N GLY A 97 -3.30 5.37 -2.73
CA GLY A 97 -4.63 4.96 -2.31
C GLY A 97 -5.64 5.04 -3.43
N THR A 98 -6.83 4.58 -3.16
CA THR A 98 -7.99 4.67 -4.06
C THR A 98 -9.25 4.86 -3.25
N ILE A 99 -10.28 5.40 -3.87
CA ILE A 99 -11.62 5.49 -3.29
C ILE A 99 -12.58 4.60 -4.10
N ILE A 100 -13.38 3.81 -3.40
CA ILE A 100 -14.32 2.88 -4.02
C ILE A 100 -15.74 3.32 -3.66
N THR A 101 -16.45 3.81 -4.66
CA THR A 101 -17.83 4.26 -4.51
C THR A 101 -18.79 3.20 -5.01
N LYS A 102 -19.70 2.78 -4.14
CA LYS A 102 -20.81 1.88 -4.45
C LYS A 102 -22.13 2.60 -4.20
N ALA A 103 -23.23 2.06 -4.73
CA ALA A 103 -24.55 2.69 -4.63
C ALA A 103 -24.96 3.10 -3.21
N SER A 104 -24.54 2.36 -2.19
CA SER A 104 -24.93 2.56 -0.79
C SER A 104 -23.84 3.10 0.12
N TRP A 105 -22.58 3.09 -0.29
CA TRP A 105 -21.46 3.50 0.55
C TRP A 105 -20.17 3.74 -0.22
N THR A 106 -19.29 4.57 0.35
CA THR A 106 -17.99 4.91 -0.17
C THR A 106 -16.94 4.60 0.87
N TYR A 107 -15.83 3.97 0.45
CA TYR A 107 -14.71 3.66 1.33
C TYR A 107 -13.38 3.92 0.64
N GLY A 108 -12.40 4.36 1.43
CA GLY A 108 -11.02 4.51 0.99
C GLY A 108 -10.21 3.23 1.20
N TYR A 109 -9.15 3.08 0.42
CA TYR A 109 -8.23 1.98 0.57
C TYR A 109 -6.79 2.46 0.38
N ILE A 110 -5.94 2.26 1.37
CA ILE A 110 -4.50 2.45 1.24
C ILE A 110 -3.92 1.18 0.64
N LEU A 111 -3.39 1.30 -0.57
CA LEU A 111 -2.78 0.19 -1.31
C LEU A 111 -1.30 0.05 -1.00
N TRP A 112 -0.60 1.18 -0.94
CA TRP A 112 0.83 1.21 -0.69
C TRP A 112 1.19 2.40 0.21
N LEU A 113 2.08 2.16 1.17
CA LEU A 113 2.68 3.18 2.02
C LEU A 113 4.17 2.85 2.19
N GLY A 114 5.02 3.68 1.63
CA GLY A 114 6.46 3.53 1.67
C GLY A 114 7.13 4.74 2.33
N VAL A 115 8.10 4.49 3.20
CA VAL A 115 8.95 5.54 3.80
C VAL A 115 10.39 5.19 3.57
N ASN A 116 11.12 6.13 2.99
CA ASN A 116 12.55 6.00 2.75
C ASN A 116 13.27 5.70 4.08
N PRO A 117 14.09 4.64 4.15
CA PRO A 117 14.80 4.25 5.37
C PRO A 117 15.57 5.39 6.05
N LYS A 118 16.11 6.33 5.26
CA LYS A 118 16.80 7.53 5.74
C LYS A 118 15.91 8.44 6.61
N TYR A 119 14.59 8.44 6.33
CA TYR A 119 13.62 9.36 6.94
C TYR A 119 12.58 8.66 7.83
N GLN A 120 12.77 7.38 8.14
CA GLN A 120 11.91 6.66 9.06
C GLN A 120 11.94 7.27 10.46
N ARG A 121 10.81 7.16 11.19
CA ARG A 121 10.61 7.70 12.55
C ARG A 121 10.68 9.22 12.66
N ARG A 122 10.58 9.95 11.53
CA ARG A 122 10.51 11.41 11.45
C ARG A 122 9.08 11.93 11.16
N GLY A 123 8.06 11.09 11.35
CA GLY A 123 6.66 11.46 11.15
C GLY A 123 6.16 11.45 9.70
N VAL A 124 6.97 10.97 8.74
CA VAL A 124 6.61 10.91 7.31
C VAL A 124 5.31 10.13 7.09
N ALA A 125 5.24 8.89 7.59
CA ALA A 125 4.05 8.05 7.46
C ALA A 125 2.83 8.68 8.13
N ASP A 126 3.02 9.30 9.30
CA ASP A 126 1.93 9.96 10.02
C ASP A 126 1.31 11.08 9.19
N LYS A 127 2.12 11.95 8.58
CA LYS A 127 1.64 13.07 7.75
C LYS A 127 0.99 12.60 6.45
N LEU A 128 1.54 11.58 5.79
CA LEU A 128 0.95 11.00 4.59
C LEU A 128 -0.44 10.41 4.88
N VAL A 129 -0.55 9.59 5.91
CA VAL A 129 -1.82 8.97 6.29
C VAL A 129 -2.84 10.02 6.74
N ASP A 130 -2.46 11.00 7.54
CA ASP A 130 -3.37 12.06 7.98
C ASP A 130 -3.92 12.85 6.78
N LYS A 131 -3.07 13.17 5.81
CA LYS A 131 -3.48 13.91 4.62
C LYS A 131 -4.43 13.12 3.73
N VAL A 132 -4.14 11.84 3.46
CA VAL A 132 -5.01 11.01 2.62
C VAL A 132 -6.33 10.69 3.32
N VAL A 133 -6.32 10.45 4.65
CA VAL A 133 -7.54 10.25 5.45
C VAL A 133 -8.44 11.47 5.38
N ALA A 134 -7.88 12.68 5.58
CA ALA A 134 -8.65 13.92 5.50
C ALA A 134 -9.32 14.06 4.13
N ARG A 135 -8.57 13.85 3.05
CA ARG A 135 -9.08 13.96 1.68
C ARG A 135 -10.20 12.93 1.40
N MET A 136 -9.99 11.67 1.76
CA MET A 136 -11.01 10.63 1.57
C MET A 136 -12.30 10.90 2.36
N ILE A 137 -12.20 11.52 3.54
CA ILE A 137 -13.37 11.96 4.31
C ILE A 137 -14.11 13.08 3.60
N GLU A 138 -13.39 14.07 3.05
CA GLU A 138 -13.96 15.17 2.27
C GLU A 138 -14.73 14.64 1.05
N ASP A 139 -14.19 13.59 0.39
CA ASP A 139 -14.81 12.93 -0.76
C ASP A 139 -15.87 11.88 -0.38
N GLY A 140 -16.28 11.86 0.87
CA GLY A 140 -17.43 11.09 1.34
C GLY A 140 -17.14 9.68 1.82
N ALA A 141 -15.90 9.26 1.94
CA ALA A 141 -15.58 7.97 2.53
C ALA A 141 -16.04 7.91 4.01
N ARG A 142 -16.63 6.77 4.38
CA ARG A 142 -17.09 6.49 5.77
C ARG A 142 -16.32 5.33 6.39
N PHE A 143 -15.59 4.63 5.58
CA PHE A 143 -14.73 3.52 5.94
C PHE A 143 -13.38 3.68 5.26
N MET A 144 -12.33 3.19 5.91
CA MET A 144 -11.00 3.12 5.30
C MET A 144 -10.39 1.75 5.58
N LEU A 145 -9.83 1.15 4.55
CA LEU A 145 -9.19 -0.15 4.61
C LEU A 145 -7.69 -0.01 4.38
N VAL A 146 -6.96 -0.88 5.00
CA VAL A 146 -5.54 -1.15 4.74
C VAL A 146 -5.28 -2.61 5.02
N ASP A 147 -4.44 -3.23 4.23
CA ASP A 147 -3.91 -4.56 4.51
C ASP A 147 -2.39 -4.52 4.63
N THR A 148 -1.86 -5.43 5.40
CA THR A 148 -0.42 -5.62 5.58
C THR A 148 -0.14 -7.05 5.95
N ASP A 149 1.09 -7.51 5.71
CA ASP A 149 1.56 -8.81 6.15
C ASP A 149 1.43 -8.92 7.68
N PRO A 150 0.85 -10.00 8.22
CA PRO A 150 0.66 -10.17 9.67
C PRO A 150 1.99 -10.19 10.45
N THR A 151 3.10 -10.54 9.79
CA THR A 151 4.44 -10.50 10.37
C THR A 151 5.05 -9.10 10.39
N ASN A 152 4.45 -8.14 9.68
CA ASN A 152 4.87 -6.75 9.69
C ASN A 152 4.36 -6.02 10.94
N VAL A 153 4.85 -6.45 12.10
CA VAL A 153 4.45 -5.89 13.40
C VAL A 153 4.59 -4.36 13.48
N PRO A 154 5.63 -3.72 12.92
CA PRO A 154 5.72 -2.27 12.90
C PRO A 154 4.54 -1.60 12.18
N ALA A 155 4.14 -2.10 11.02
CA ALA A 155 3.00 -1.55 10.27
C ALA A 155 1.68 -1.76 11.02
N VAL A 156 1.44 -2.94 11.57
CA VAL A 156 0.24 -3.23 12.38
C VAL A 156 0.15 -2.26 13.57
N LYS A 157 1.24 -2.05 14.31
CA LYS A 157 1.26 -1.09 15.42
C LYS A 157 1.03 0.35 14.97
N PHE A 158 1.60 0.72 13.83
CA PHE A 158 1.42 2.04 13.24
C PHE A 158 -0.06 2.28 12.89
N PHE A 159 -0.68 1.40 12.12
CA PHE A 159 -2.07 1.56 11.71
C PHE A 159 -3.04 1.50 12.88
N ASN A 160 -2.80 0.64 13.88
CA ASN A 160 -3.60 0.65 15.11
C ASN A 160 -3.54 2.01 15.83
N ARG A 161 -2.36 2.64 15.93
CA ARG A 161 -2.20 3.97 16.50
C ARG A 161 -2.94 5.04 15.68
N LYS A 162 -3.03 4.86 14.36
CA LYS A 162 -3.79 5.75 13.46
C LYS A 162 -5.31 5.53 13.51
N GLY A 163 -5.79 4.60 14.35
CA GLY A 163 -7.22 4.33 14.55
C GLY A 163 -7.77 3.20 13.67
N PHE A 164 -6.94 2.54 12.87
CA PHE A 164 -7.35 1.32 12.20
C PHE A 164 -7.48 0.20 13.24
N GLY A 165 -8.63 -0.44 13.26
CA GLY A 165 -8.97 -1.53 14.20
C GLY A 165 -9.72 -2.65 13.48
N ASN A 166 -10.42 -3.51 14.27
CA ASN A 166 -11.19 -4.62 13.72
C ASN A 166 -10.35 -5.55 12.83
N VAL A 167 -9.17 -5.91 13.30
CA VAL A 167 -8.27 -6.82 12.59
C VAL A 167 -9.02 -8.12 12.24
N ARG A 168 -8.98 -8.50 10.97
CA ARG A 168 -9.56 -9.75 10.46
C ARG A 168 -8.50 -10.51 9.71
N GLU A 169 -8.42 -11.80 9.96
CA GLU A 169 -7.58 -12.69 9.18
C GLU A 169 -8.25 -12.93 7.81
N HIS A 170 -7.46 -12.79 6.75
CA HIS A 170 -7.86 -13.10 5.40
C HIS A 170 -7.05 -14.27 4.89
N ILE A 171 -7.71 -15.25 4.29
CA ILE A 171 -7.07 -16.34 3.58
C ILE A 171 -7.02 -15.96 2.10
N PHE A 172 -5.83 -15.82 1.56
CA PHE A 172 -5.62 -15.56 0.14
C PHE A 172 -5.43 -16.89 -0.59
N LEU A 173 -6.29 -17.16 -1.58
CA LEU A 173 -6.23 -18.37 -2.40
C LEU A 173 -5.89 -17.97 -3.84
N SER A 174 -4.94 -18.66 -4.46
CA SER A 174 -4.56 -18.45 -5.86
C SER A 174 -4.63 -19.73 -6.66
N MET A 175 -4.94 -19.61 -7.95
CA MET A 175 -4.94 -20.70 -8.90
C MET A 175 -4.02 -20.36 -10.07
N ASN A 176 -3.04 -21.20 -10.34
CA ASN A 176 -2.23 -21.06 -11.54
C ASN A 176 -3.00 -21.56 -12.77
N LEU A 177 -3.60 -20.64 -13.50
CA LEU A 177 -4.42 -20.94 -14.67
C LEU A 177 -3.62 -21.58 -15.82
N SER A 178 -2.30 -21.36 -15.90
CA SER A 178 -1.48 -21.99 -16.95
C SER A 178 -1.39 -23.51 -16.79
N LYS A 179 -1.68 -24.03 -15.62
CA LYS A 179 -1.76 -25.48 -15.33
C LYS A 179 -3.17 -26.05 -15.50
N HIS A 180 -4.16 -25.19 -15.77
CA HIS A 180 -5.54 -25.64 -15.91
C HIS A 180 -5.73 -26.35 -17.28
N PRO A 181 -6.43 -27.51 -17.36
CA PRO A 181 -6.62 -28.24 -18.61
C PRO A 181 -7.26 -27.44 -19.76
N TYR A 182 -8.12 -26.49 -19.41
CA TYR A 182 -8.72 -25.57 -20.40
C TYR A 182 -7.69 -24.66 -21.04
N TYR A 183 -6.72 -24.15 -20.27
CA TYR A 183 -5.65 -23.32 -20.80
C TYR A 183 -4.80 -24.06 -21.83
N GLY A 184 -4.44 -25.31 -21.55
CA GLY A 184 -3.72 -26.17 -22.51
C GLY A 184 -4.48 -26.31 -23.82
N ARG A 185 -5.79 -26.64 -23.76
CA ARG A 185 -6.64 -26.74 -24.97
C ARG A 185 -6.74 -25.45 -25.76
N LEU A 186 -6.78 -24.30 -25.08
CA LEU A 186 -6.81 -22.99 -25.73
C LEU A 186 -5.52 -22.73 -26.51
N ILE A 187 -4.38 -22.98 -25.88
CA ILE A 187 -3.06 -22.83 -26.52
C ILE A 187 -2.91 -23.74 -27.72
N ASP A 188 -3.32 -25.01 -27.62
CA ASP A 188 -3.29 -25.96 -28.73
C ASP A 188 -4.17 -25.48 -29.89
N TYR A 189 -5.36 -24.97 -29.61
CA TYR A 189 -6.26 -24.38 -30.57
C TYR A 189 -5.65 -23.17 -31.28
N GLU A 190 -5.03 -22.26 -30.53
CA GLU A 190 -4.37 -21.08 -31.11
C GLU A 190 -3.19 -21.46 -32.00
N HIS A 191 -2.40 -22.48 -31.61
CA HIS A 191 -1.31 -23.01 -32.40
C HIS A 191 -1.83 -23.58 -33.73
N GLN A 192 -2.86 -24.44 -33.68
CA GLN A 192 -3.47 -25.00 -34.87
C GLN A 192 -4.03 -23.93 -35.81
N LYS A 193 -4.67 -22.88 -35.22
CA LYS A 193 -5.20 -21.76 -36.00
C LYS A 193 -4.09 -20.96 -36.69
N ALA A 194 -2.98 -20.71 -35.97
CA ALA A 194 -1.82 -20.01 -36.53
C ALA A 194 -1.15 -20.80 -37.67
N GLU A 195 -1.01 -22.12 -37.50
CA GLU A 195 -0.48 -23.00 -38.55
C GLU A 195 -1.36 -23.01 -39.82
N ARG A 196 -2.67 -23.12 -39.66
CA ARG A 196 -3.64 -23.08 -40.77
C ARG A 196 -3.63 -21.74 -41.50
N ALA A 197 -3.36 -20.64 -40.79
CA ALA A 197 -3.26 -19.31 -41.36
C ALA A 197 -1.90 -19.02 -42.01
N GLY A 198 -0.97 -19.97 -42.01
CA GLY A 198 0.37 -19.80 -42.60
C GLY A 198 1.27 -18.83 -41.84
N TYR A 199 0.92 -18.52 -40.63
CA TYR A 199 1.70 -17.61 -39.78
C TYR A 199 2.97 -18.34 -39.31
N LYS A 200 4.07 -18.19 -40.01
CA LYS A 200 5.39 -18.53 -39.48
C LYS A 200 5.72 -17.51 -38.39
N ARG A 201 5.74 -17.96 -37.15
CA ARG A 201 6.11 -17.14 -35.98
C ARG A 201 7.50 -16.53 -36.20
N SER A 202 7.56 -15.23 -36.48
CA SER A 202 8.77 -14.41 -36.38
C SER A 202 8.82 -13.55 -35.09
N ARG A 203 8.03 -13.87 -34.09
CA ARG A 203 8.19 -13.23 -32.77
C ARG A 203 8.91 -14.16 -31.81
N PRO A 204 10.03 -13.72 -31.20
CA PRO A 204 10.50 -14.39 -30.01
C PRO A 204 9.31 -14.41 -29.05
N ALA A 205 9.04 -15.57 -28.47
CA ALA A 205 8.11 -15.65 -27.36
C ALA A 205 8.36 -14.43 -26.48
N ILE A 206 7.30 -13.66 -26.19
CA ILE A 206 7.35 -12.74 -25.05
C ILE A 206 7.96 -13.63 -23.99
N ARG A 207 9.20 -13.31 -23.59
CA ARG A 207 9.86 -14.01 -22.50
C ARG A 207 8.85 -13.91 -21.39
N ALA A 208 8.09 -15.00 -21.17
CA ALA A 208 7.31 -15.12 -19.98
C ALA A 208 8.32 -14.76 -18.88
N ARG A 209 8.16 -13.59 -18.28
CA ARG A 209 8.88 -13.28 -17.05
C ARG A 209 8.72 -14.56 -16.27
N LYS A 210 9.81 -15.24 -15.96
CA LYS A 210 9.73 -16.42 -15.11
C LYS A 210 8.80 -16.00 -14.01
N PRO A 211 7.79 -16.80 -13.64
CA PRO A 211 7.05 -16.59 -12.43
C PRO A 211 8.02 -16.91 -11.29
N ASP A 212 8.96 -15.98 -11.11
CA ASP A 212 9.94 -16.04 -10.04
C ASP A 212 9.15 -15.77 -8.79
N SER A 213 9.06 -16.76 -7.97
CA SER A 213 8.70 -16.81 -6.58
C SER A 213 7.31 -17.28 -6.16
N PHE A 214 6.27 -17.19 -6.98
CA PHE A 214 4.97 -17.77 -6.56
C PHE A 214 4.83 -19.29 -6.81
N ALA A 215 5.82 -19.93 -7.41
CA ALA A 215 5.71 -21.33 -7.85
C ALA A 215 6.52 -22.32 -7.01
N ASN A 216 7.32 -21.88 -6.06
CA ASN A 216 8.15 -22.78 -5.26
C ASN A 216 7.71 -22.70 -3.80
N GLU A 217 7.22 -23.84 -3.35
CA GLU A 217 6.82 -24.16 -1.99
C GLU A 217 5.49 -23.54 -1.52
N VAL A 218 4.42 -24.24 -1.85
CA VAL A 218 3.34 -24.37 -0.88
C VAL A 218 3.95 -25.10 0.32
N VAL A 219 4.52 -24.33 1.25
CA VAL A 219 4.77 -24.85 2.60
C VAL A 219 3.39 -25.13 3.16
N LEU A 220 2.98 -26.37 3.13
CA LEU A 220 1.79 -26.83 3.82
C LEU A 220 2.01 -26.51 5.30
N ASN A 221 1.34 -25.49 5.78
CA ASN A 221 1.30 -25.18 7.20
C ASN A 221 0.77 -26.42 7.92
N PRO A 222 1.53 -27.06 8.85
CA PRO A 222 1.12 -28.29 9.51
C PRO A 222 -0.15 -28.15 10.37
N LEU A 223 -0.73 -26.97 10.46
CA LEU A 223 -1.97 -26.71 11.21
C LEU A 223 -3.27 -26.98 10.43
N VAL A 224 -3.20 -27.44 9.17
CA VAL A 224 -4.39 -27.74 8.34
C VAL A 224 -4.84 -29.20 8.41
N ASN A 225 -4.28 -30.02 9.27
CA ASN A 225 -4.65 -31.46 9.41
C ASN A 225 -5.70 -31.74 10.49
N GLU A 226 -6.41 -30.75 11.01
CA GLU A 226 -7.63 -31.05 11.78
C GLU A 226 -8.83 -31.14 10.83
N PRO A 227 -9.64 -32.20 10.91
CA PRO A 227 -10.83 -32.34 10.08
C PRO A 227 -11.81 -31.21 10.43
N GLN A 228 -12.01 -30.33 9.44
CA GLN A 228 -13.03 -29.29 9.54
C GLN A 228 -14.41 -29.96 9.61
N PRO A 229 -15.30 -29.51 10.48
CA PRO A 229 -16.68 -29.99 10.47
C PRO A 229 -17.33 -29.60 9.12
N ASP A 230 -18.06 -30.54 8.56
CA ASP A 230 -18.73 -30.41 7.27
C ASP A 230 -19.53 -29.11 7.18
N LEU A 231 -19.14 -28.25 6.25
CA LEU A 231 -19.94 -27.08 5.86
C LEU A 231 -21.20 -27.60 5.20
N ILE A 232 -22.31 -27.61 5.95
CA ILE A 232 -23.66 -27.82 5.41
C ILE A 232 -23.98 -26.60 4.55
N ILE A 233 -23.83 -26.74 3.24
CA ILE A 233 -24.39 -25.79 2.28
C ILE A 233 -25.89 -26.14 2.21
N ASN A 234 -26.73 -25.32 2.85
CA ASN A 234 -28.17 -25.35 2.62
C ASN A 234 -28.43 -24.64 1.31
N ASP A 235 -28.73 -25.40 0.26
CA ASP A 235 -29.38 -24.91 -0.95
C ASP A 235 -30.83 -24.61 -0.62
N GLU A 236 -31.18 -23.31 -0.50
CA GLU A 236 -32.54 -22.76 -0.68
C GLU A 236 -32.46 -21.51 -1.56
#